data_a9c8975be8de2eeeb7a5860be3408782
#
_entry.id   a9c8975be8de2eeeb7a5860be3408782
#
_cell.length_a   1.000
_cell.length_b   1.000
_cell.length_c   1.000
_cell.angle_alpha   90.00
_cell.angle_beta   90.00
_cell.angle_gamma   90.00
#
_symmetry.space_group_name_H-M   'P 1'
#
loop_
_entity.id
_entity.type
_entity.pdbx_description
1 polymer ?
#
loop_
_entity_poly.entity_id
_entity_poly.type
_entity_poly.pdbx_seq_one_letter_code
_entity_poly.pdbx_strand_id
1 'polypeptide(L)'
;MRQIEIPMSLPSRANLETGHWSRARIVARQRCTVEKALLAVTRPGLPITVLLKRISPRELDREDNLPMCLKGPRDTIARWLGLPDDRDPRCRWLYSQGRDHQLRPRYQALRITLSPGFHDCPCCGQPVLGAIEEMRP
;
A
#
# COMPACT_ATOMS: atom_id res chain seq x y z
N MET A 1 -4.85 11.30 -10.73
CA MET A 1 -4.01 10.51 -9.83
C MET A 1 -3.95 11.18 -8.46
N ARG A 2 -4.08 10.44 -7.41
CA ARG A 2 -4.00 10.97 -6.04
C ARG A 2 -3.02 10.16 -5.21
N GLN A 3 -2.23 10.84 -4.43
CA GLN A 3 -1.22 10.23 -3.57
C GLN A 3 -1.44 10.65 -2.11
N ILE A 4 -1.36 9.69 -1.21
CA ILE A 4 -1.55 9.87 0.23
C ILE A 4 -0.37 9.24 0.95
N GLU A 5 0.26 9.95 1.86
CA GLU A 5 1.34 9.39 2.67
C GLU A 5 0.92 9.39 4.14
N ILE A 6 1.01 8.23 4.76
CA ILE A 6 0.58 8.01 6.14
C ILE A 6 1.79 7.59 6.95
N PRO A 7 2.27 8.41 7.91
CA PRO A 7 3.33 7.98 8.82
C PRO A 7 2.85 6.79 9.65
N MET A 8 3.46 5.63 9.45
CA MET A 8 3.11 4.42 10.19
C MET A 8 4.18 3.35 10.02
N SER A 9 4.29 2.46 10.98
CA SER A 9 5.16 1.31 10.91
C SER A 9 4.48 0.15 10.18
N LEU A 10 5.23 -0.49 9.29
CA LEU A 10 4.80 -1.68 8.54
C LEU A 10 5.84 -2.78 8.76
N PRO A 11 5.85 -3.42 9.94
CA PRO A 11 6.83 -4.44 10.25
C PRO A 11 6.64 -5.69 9.39
N SER A 12 7.74 -6.39 9.12
CA SER A 12 7.71 -7.71 8.51
C SER A 12 6.93 -8.67 9.40
N ARG A 13 6.12 -9.54 8.81
CA ARG A 13 5.46 -10.61 9.58
C ARG A 13 6.43 -11.56 10.23
N ALA A 14 7.59 -11.80 9.60
CA ALA A 14 8.63 -12.65 10.17
C ALA A 14 9.20 -12.07 11.47
N ASN A 15 9.19 -10.74 11.64
CA ASN A 15 9.65 -10.06 12.84
C ASN A 15 8.57 -9.89 13.91
N LEU A 16 7.34 -10.32 13.62
CA LEU A 16 6.24 -10.33 14.59
C LEU A 16 6.25 -11.66 15.35
N GLU A 17 7.32 -11.93 16.08
CA GLU A 17 7.44 -13.12 16.96
C GLU A 17 6.52 -13.07 18.18
N THR A 18 5.70 -12.05 18.26
CA THR A 18 4.76 -11.88 19.34
C THR A 18 3.54 -12.76 19.15
N GLY A 19 2.89 -13.14 20.25
CA GLY A 19 1.73 -14.00 20.25
C GLY A 19 0.57 -13.47 19.40
N HIS A 20 -0.39 -14.32 19.10
CA HIS A 20 -1.57 -14.05 18.29
C HIS A 20 -2.28 -12.72 18.63
N TRP A 21 -2.43 -12.41 19.91
CA TRP A 21 -3.09 -11.18 20.37
C TRP A 21 -2.32 -9.91 19.99
N SER A 22 -1.00 -9.95 20.09
CA SER A 22 -0.16 -8.80 19.72
C SER A 22 -0.22 -8.52 18.20
N ARG A 23 -0.26 -9.57 17.40
CA ARG A 23 -0.44 -9.44 15.94
C ARG A 23 -1.80 -8.84 15.59
N ALA A 24 -2.85 -9.30 16.25
CA ALA A 24 -4.20 -8.77 16.07
C ALA A 24 -4.29 -7.27 16.41
N ARG A 25 -3.62 -6.83 17.48
CA ARG A 25 -3.56 -5.40 17.85
C ARG A 25 -2.85 -4.56 16.82
N ILE A 26 -1.74 -5.06 16.28
CA ILE A 26 -0.96 -4.36 15.24
C ILE A 26 -1.82 -4.19 13.99
N VAL A 27 -2.47 -5.24 13.54
CA VAL A 27 -3.35 -5.20 12.36
C VAL A 27 -4.52 -4.24 12.59
N ALA A 28 -5.15 -4.29 13.77
CA ALA A 28 -6.25 -3.39 14.10
C ALA A 28 -5.81 -1.93 14.11
N ARG A 29 -4.62 -1.63 14.64
CA ARG A 29 -4.04 -0.29 14.65
C ARG A 29 -3.74 0.21 13.24
N GLN A 30 -3.15 -0.63 12.40
CA GLN A 30 -2.89 -0.30 11.01
C GLN A 30 -4.18 0.03 10.27
N ARG A 31 -5.19 -0.80 10.43
CA ARG A 31 -6.51 -0.59 9.83
C ARG A 31 -7.10 0.76 10.25
N CYS A 32 -7.10 1.04 11.53
CA CYS A 32 -7.63 2.30 12.07
C CYS A 32 -6.88 3.51 11.51
N THR A 33 -5.56 3.44 11.42
CA THR A 33 -4.71 4.51 10.89
C THR A 33 -5.02 4.79 9.43
N VAL A 34 -5.15 3.75 8.61
CA VAL A 34 -5.48 3.87 7.18
C VAL A 34 -6.91 4.40 7.01
N GLU A 35 -7.88 3.87 7.75
CA GLU A 35 -9.27 4.33 7.67
C GLU A 35 -9.40 5.82 7.98
N LYS A 36 -8.72 6.29 9.02
CA LYS A 36 -8.73 7.71 9.39
C LYS A 36 -8.15 8.59 8.27
N ALA A 37 -7.05 8.17 7.67
CA ALA A 37 -6.44 8.92 6.58
C ALA A 37 -7.34 8.98 5.35
N LEU A 38 -8.08 7.91 5.07
CA LEU A 38 -9.00 7.84 3.92
C LEU A 38 -10.29 8.64 4.11
N LEU A 39 -10.66 8.99 5.34
CA LEU A 39 -11.85 9.82 5.59
C LEU A 39 -11.80 11.18 4.88
N ALA A 40 -10.61 11.74 4.72
CA ALA A 40 -10.41 13.02 4.06
C ALA A 40 -10.30 12.91 2.54
N VAL A 41 -10.39 11.71 1.99
CA VAL A 41 -10.15 11.43 0.58
C VAL A 41 -11.46 11.05 -0.10
N THR A 42 -11.76 11.69 -1.22
CA THR A 42 -12.91 11.32 -2.05
C THR A 42 -12.64 9.96 -2.70
N ARG A 43 -13.55 9.03 -2.50
CA ARG A 43 -13.43 7.68 -3.07
C ARG A 43 -13.46 7.76 -4.60
N PRO A 44 -12.42 7.22 -5.28
CA PRO A 44 -12.40 7.19 -6.74
C PRO A 44 -13.33 6.13 -7.30
N GLY A 45 -13.60 6.21 -8.59
CA GLY A 45 -14.34 5.19 -9.32
C GLY A 45 -13.49 3.98 -9.67
N LEU A 46 -14.14 2.94 -10.16
CA LEU A 46 -13.53 1.71 -10.64
C LEU A 46 -13.60 1.67 -12.18
N PRO A 47 -12.70 1.01 -12.88
CA PRO A 47 -11.52 0.30 -12.39
C PRO A 47 -10.42 1.25 -11.91
N ILE A 48 -9.51 0.73 -11.08
CA ILE A 48 -8.46 1.53 -10.46
C ILE A 48 -7.17 0.72 -10.30
N THR A 49 -6.04 1.38 -10.34
CA THR A 49 -4.75 0.83 -9.93
C THR A 49 -4.33 1.48 -8.62
N VAL A 50 -3.99 0.66 -7.63
CA VAL A 50 -3.51 1.11 -6.33
C VAL A 50 -2.07 0.66 -6.16
N LEU A 51 -1.17 1.62 -6.02
CA LEU A 51 0.23 1.37 -5.68
C LEU A 51 0.43 1.60 -4.19
N LEU A 52 0.89 0.58 -3.50
CA LEU A 52 1.26 0.65 -2.08
C LEU A 52 2.78 0.65 -1.97
N LYS A 53 3.33 1.75 -1.47
CA LYS A 53 4.78 1.88 -1.26
C LYS A 53 5.07 1.90 0.22
N ARG A 54 5.87 0.92 0.66
CA ARG A 54 6.41 0.90 2.01
C ARG A 54 7.68 1.76 2.07
N ILE A 55 7.66 2.78 2.90
CA ILE A 55 8.82 3.63 3.16
C ILE A 55 9.40 3.21 4.50
N SER A 56 10.63 2.73 4.50
CA SER A 56 11.29 2.23 5.70
C SER A 56 12.81 2.21 5.50
N PRO A 57 13.60 2.34 6.59
CA PRO A 57 15.05 2.21 6.52
C PRO A 57 15.55 0.85 6.04
N ARG A 58 14.76 -0.20 6.24
CA ARG A 58 15.09 -1.58 5.83
C ARG A 58 14.14 -2.07 4.77
N GLU A 59 14.69 -2.62 3.69
CA GLU A 59 13.92 -3.27 2.66
C GLU A 59 13.52 -4.68 3.06
N LEU A 60 12.36 -5.10 2.59
CA LEU A 60 11.85 -6.46 2.72
C LEU A 60 12.01 -7.20 1.40
N ASP A 61 11.98 -8.54 1.48
CA ASP A 61 11.87 -9.39 0.32
C ASP A 61 10.60 -9.04 -0.48
N ARG A 62 10.78 -8.78 -1.77
CA ARG A 62 9.70 -8.33 -2.65
C ARG A 62 8.62 -9.38 -2.91
N GLU A 63 9.00 -10.65 -2.92
CA GLU A 63 8.08 -11.72 -3.34
C GLU A 63 7.13 -12.13 -2.22
N ASP A 64 7.63 -12.24 -0.99
CA ASP A 64 6.86 -12.75 0.13
C ASP A 64 6.55 -11.70 1.19
N ASN A 65 7.58 -11.07 1.74
CA ASN A 65 7.42 -10.22 2.93
C ASN A 65 6.78 -8.87 2.62
N LEU A 66 7.06 -8.29 1.46
CA LEU A 66 6.50 -6.98 1.11
C LEU A 66 4.98 -7.05 0.90
N PRO A 67 4.43 -7.95 0.07
CA PRO A 67 2.98 -8.07 -0.05
C PRO A 67 2.31 -8.46 1.27
N MET A 68 2.96 -9.30 2.08
CA MET A 68 2.42 -9.75 3.36
C MET A 68 2.30 -8.62 4.38
N CYS A 69 3.29 -7.73 4.48
CA CYS A 69 3.24 -6.62 5.42
C CYS A 69 2.21 -5.55 4.99
N LEU A 70 1.86 -5.51 3.72
CA LEU A 70 0.89 -4.57 3.15
C LEU A 70 -0.54 -5.13 3.09
N LYS A 71 -0.75 -6.38 3.51
CA LYS A 71 -2.06 -7.02 3.43
C LYS A 71 -3.13 -6.31 4.26
N GLY A 72 -2.82 -5.91 5.47
CA GLY A 72 -3.75 -5.16 6.33
C GLY A 72 -4.22 -3.86 5.69
N PRO A 73 -3.30 -2.98 5.29
CA PRO A 73 -3.66 -1.77 4.53
C PRO A 73 -4.43 -2.06 3.25
N ARG A 74 -4.04 -3.07 2.48
CA ARG A 74 -4.72 -3.45 1.25
C ARG A 74 -6.17 -3.84 1.49
N ASP A 75 -6.43 -4.69 2.47
CA ASP A 75 -7.80 -5.12 2.81
C ASP A 75 -8.66 -3.93 3.25
N THR A 76 -8.09 -3.00 3.99
CA THR A 76 -8.77 -1.77 4.41
C THR A 76 -9.12 -0.87 3.23
N ILE A 77 -8.20 -0.69 2.31
CA ILE A 77 -8.41 0.11 1.10
C ILE A 77 -9.45 -0.55 0.19
N ALA A 78 -9.40 -1.86 0.02
CA ALA A 78 -10.39 -2.59 -0.76
C ALA A 78 -11.80 -2.36 -0.24
N ARG A 79 -11.98 -2.43 1.08
CA ARG A 79 -13.26 -2.16 1.73
C ARG A 79 -13.71 -0.71 1.52
N TRP A 80 -12.79 0.24 1.65
CA TRP A 80 -13.07 1.65 1.41
C TRP A 80 -13.47 1.92 -0.03
N LEU A 81 -12.88 1.20 -1.00
CA LEU A 81 -13.25 1.29 -2.41
C LEU A 81 -14.61 0.66 -2.73
N GLY A 82 -15.21 -0.04 -1.78
CA GLY A 82 -16.47 -0.74 -1.99
C GLY A 82 -16.32 -2.09 -2.68
N LEU A 83 -15.14 -2.68 -2.63
CA LEU A 83 -14.87 -3.99 -3.21
C LEU A 83 -15.23 -5.10 -2.23
N PRO A 84 -15.76 -6.27 -2.70
CA PRO A 84 -16.04 -7.41 -1.83
C PRO A 84 -14.80 -7.94 -1.12
N ASP A 85 -13.65 -7.95 -1.82
CA ASP A 85 -12.35 -8.32 -1.29
C ASP A 85 -11.22 -7.74 -2.15
N ASP A 86 -9.98 -8.01 -1.77
CA ASP A 86 -8.79 -7.52 -2.47
C ASP A 86 -8.47 -8.26 -3.78
N ARG A 87 -9.25 -9.29 -4.13
CA ARG A 87 -9.09 -10.07 -5.37
C ARG A 87 -10.01 -9.60 -6.49
N ASP A 88 -10.84 -8.60 -6.24
CA ASP A 88 -11.76 -8.09 -7.24
C ASP A 88 -10.98 -7.58 -8.47
N PRO A 89 -11.34 -8.04 -9.70
CA PRO A 89 -10.59 -7.68 -10.91
C PRO A 89 -10.69 -6.21 -11.30
N ARG A 90 -11.58 -5.43 -10.70
CA ARG A 90 -11.69 -4.00 -10.95
C ARG A 90 -10.62 -3.18 -10.24
N CYS A 91 -9.82 -3.80 -9.37
CA CYS A 91 -8.70 -3.17 -8.69
C CYS A 91 -7.41 -3.94 -8.97
N ARG A 92 -6.38 -3.23 -9.40
CA ARG A 92 -5.05 -3.79 -9.57
C ARG A 92 -4.15 -3.27 -8.47
N TRP A 93 -3.44 -4.18 -7.80
CA TRP A 93 -2.55 -3.87 -6.71
C TRP A 93 -1.10 -3.97 -7.14
N LEU A 94 -0.34 -2.93 -6.89
CA LEU A 94 1.09 -2.88 -7.14
C LEU A 94 1.82 -2.56 -5.84
N TYR A 95 3.03 -3.09 -5.68
CA TYR A 95 3.81 -2.93 -4.47
C TYR A 95 5.18 -2.38 -4.78
N SER A 96 5.64 -1.46 -3.94
CA SER A 96 6.94 -0.85 -4.03
C SER A 96 7.50 -0.61 -2.63
N GLN A 97 8.79 -0.35 -2.53
CA GLN A 97 9.43 0.02 -1.28
C GLN A 97 10.59 0.96 -1.55
N GLY A 98 10.93 1.74 -0.53
CA GLY A 98 12.02 2.69 -0.62
C GLY A 98 12.37 3.29 0.74
N ARG A 99 13.34 4.19 0.72
CA ARG A 99 13.80 4.93 1.90
C ARG A 99 13.51 6.41 1.73
N ASP A 100 13.32 7.11 2.84
CA ASP A 100 13.41 8.56 2.85
C ASP A 100 14.86 8.95 3.15
N HIS A 101 15.61 9.29 2.10
CA HIS A 101 17.06 9.50 2.19
C HIS A 101 17.47 10.88 2.69
N GLN A 102 16.59 11.87 2.68
CA GLN A 102 17.03 13.24 2.76
C GLN A 102 17.17 13.78 4.18
N LEU A 103 16.16 13.62 5.03
CA LEU A 103 16.12 14.29 6.32
C LEU A 103 15.69 13.42 7.49
N ARG A 104 15.20 12.22 7.24
CA ARG A 104 14.57 11.36 8.24
C ARG A 104 14.98 9.90 8.07
N PRO A 105 16.22 9.54 8.50
CA PRO A 105 16.76 8.19 8.25
C PRO A 105 15.96 7.06 8.91
N ARG A 106 15.14 7.35 9.91
CA ARG A 106 14.29 6.36 10.59
C ARG A 106 12.80 6.51 10.23
N TYR A 107 12.49 7.33 9.25
CA TYR A 107 11.12 7.57 8.85
C TYR A 107 10.48 6.32 8.25
N GLN A 108 9.27 6.02 8.70
CA GLN A 108 8.47 4.93 8.22
C GLN A 108 7.09 5.46 7.81
N ALA A 109 6.62 5.02 6.66
CA ALA A 109 5.33 5.46 6.14
C ALA A 109 4.76 4.46 5.14
N LEU A 110 3.47 4.55 4.92
CA LEU A 110 2.78 3.95 3.79
C LEU A 110 2.40 5.06 2.82
N ARG A 111 2.81 4.93 1.57
CA ARG A 111 2.35 5.81 0.49
C ARG A 111 1.36 5.05 -0.38
N ILE A 112 0.17 5.61 -0.51
CA ILE A 112 -0.90 5.07 -1.33
C ILE A 112 -1.04 5.94 -2.56
N THR A 113 -0.90 5.37 -3.74
CA THR A 113 -1.14 6.07 -5.00
C THR A 113 -2.38 5.47 -5.66
N LEU A 114 -3.39 6.29 -5.89
CA LEU A 114 -4.64 5.92 -6.54
C LEU A 114 -4.62 6.46 -7.96
N SER A 115 -4.66 5.58 -8.95
CA SER A 115 -4.59 5.94 -10.35
C SER A 115 -5.77 5.35 -11.12
N PRO A 116 -6.58 6.18 -11.82
CA PRO A 116 -7.73 5.66 -12.58
C PRO A 116 -7.30 4.68 -13.68
N GLY A 117 -8.07 3.61 -13.86
CA GLY A 117 -7.83 2.61 -14.88
C GLY A 117 -6.66 1.68 -14.58
N PHE A 118 -6.20 0.97 -15.61
CA PHE A 118 -5.08 0.04 -15.52
C PHE A 118 -3.92 0.55 -16.37
N HIS A 119 -2.73 0.51 -15.79
CA HIS A 119 -1.49 0.95 -16.43
C HIS A 119 -0.69 -0.28 -16.87
N ASP A 120 -1.09 -0.85 -18.00
CA ASP A 120 -0.43 -2.03 -18.57
C ASP A 120 0.45 -1.66 -19.75
N CYS A 121 1.56 -2.35 -19.89
CA CYS A 121 2.38 -2.24 -21.09
C CYS A 121 1.60 -2.79 -22.28
N PRO A 122 1.42 -2.01 -23.37
CA PRO A 122 0.66 -2.47 -24.53
C PRO A 122 1.33 -3.64 -25.26
N CYS A 123 2.63 -3.86 -25.03
CA CYS A 123 3.38 -4.93 -25.69
C CYS A 123 3.27 -6.27 -24.98
N CYS A 124 3.33 -6.28 -23.65
CA CYS A 124 3.41 -7.52 -22.87
C CYS A 124 2.30 -7.68 -21.83
N GLY A 125 1.44 -6.68 -21.64
CA GLY A 125 0.36 -6.70 -20.66
C GLY A 125 0.80 -6.61 -19.19
N GLN A 126 2.09 -6.43 -18.95
CA GLN A 126 2.60 -6.30 -17.59
C GLN A 126 2.35 -4.91 -17.03
N PRO A 127 2.09 -4.78 -15.71
CA PRO A 127 1.92 -3.48 -15.08
C PRO A 127 3.17 -2.59 -15.23
N VAL A 128 2.96 -1.33 -15.61
CA VAL A 128 4.06 -0.37 -15.77
C VAL A 128 4.19 0.45 -14.49
N LEU A 129 4.96 -0.07 -13.54
CA LEU A 129 5.21 0.60 -12.25
C LEU A 129 5.89 1.96 -12.41
N GLY A 130 6.86 2.06 -13.31
CA GLY A 130 7.62 3.28 -13.54
C GLY A 130 6.74 4.46 -13.93
N ALA A 131 5.75 4.23 -14.77
CA ALA A 131 4.82 5.29 -15.19
C ALA A 131 4.03 5.89 -14.02
N ILE A 132 3.71 5.09 -13.00
CA ILE A 132 3.00 5.56 -11.81
C ILE A 132 3.94 6.30 -10.87
N GLU A 133 5.18 5.84 -10.74
CA GLU A 133 6.18 6.48 -9.88
C GLU A 133 6.69 7.80 -10.46
N GLU A 134 6.81 7.90 -11.78
CA GLU A 134 7.27 9.10 -12.48
C GLU A 134 6.22 10.23 -12.52
N MET A 135 4.95 9.90 -12.31
CA MET A 135 3.84 10.88 -12.28
C MET A 135 3.75 11.64 -10.95
N ARG A 136 4.84 11.80 -10.23
CA ARG A 136 4.88 12.59 -8.99
C ARG A 136 4.72 14.07 -9.30
N PRO A 137 3.87 14.78 -8.56
CA PRO A 137 3.85 16.22 -8.62
C PRO A 137 5.15 16.82 -8.09
#